data_8eb4fd87e63ed23f690db910f4027495
#
_entry.id   8eb4fd87e63ed23f690db910f4027495
#
_cell.length_a   1.000
_cell.length_b   1.000
_cell.length_c   1.000
_cell.angle_alpha   90.00
_cell.angle_beta   90.00
_cell.angle_gamma   90.00
#
_symmetry.space_group_name_H-M   'P 1'
#
loop_
_entity.id
_entity.type
_entity.pdbx_description
1 polymer ?
#
loop_
_entity_poly.entity_id
_entity_poly.type
_entity_poly.pdbx_seq_one_letter_code
_entity_poly.pdbx_strand_id
1 'polypeptide(L)'
;MLKNFLLCIFIISISLLFPKEQKREANRQIKFDSKSDIKLFHNPPEPLFIGRPFELSLVTEISDSLLSSVLLFFKTNKMETYREIMLSGNQGLYNYKIDINNFPGESIDYFFAVRTIDGRIYGAPVDKNNLLSPIKKTFIDPVQYFEQKKRLNQ
;
A
#
# COMPACT_ATOMS: atom_id res chain seq x y z
N MET A 1 -28.16 -41.29 36.55
CA MET A 1 -27.55 -41.37 35.21
C MET A 1 -28.23 -40.52 34.13
N LEU A 2 -29.48 -40.08 34.31
CA LEU A 2 -30.22 -39.33 33.27
C LEU A 2 -29.82 -37.83 33.20
N LYS A 3 -29.34 -37.22 34.27
CA LYS A 3 -28.96 -35.79 34.31
C LYS A 3 -27.73 -35.44 33.50
N ASN A 4 -26.78 -36.35 33.37
CA ASN A 4 -25.55 -36.10 32.62
C ASN A 4 -25.73 -36.26 31.10
N PHE A 5 -26.75 -36.99 30.69
CA PHE A 5 -27.05 -37.16 29.25
C PHE A 5 -27.71 -35.92 28.64
N LEU A 6 -28.53 -35.20 29.42
CA LEU A 6 -29.18 -33.96 28.98
C LEU A 6 -28.16 -32.79 28.79
N LEU A 7 -27.10 -32.77 29.63
CA LEU A 7 -26.07 -31.74 29.53
C LEU A 7 -25.21 -31.89 28.27
N CYS A 8 -24.91 -33.11 27.83
CA CYS A 8 -24.15 -33.36 26.60
C CYS A 8 -24.92 -32.97 25.36
N ILE A 9 -26.25 -33.16 25.33
CA ILE A 9 -27.07 -32.78 24.17
C ILE A 9 -27.14 -31.24 24.02
N PHE A 10 -27.16 -30.52 25.17
CA PHE A 10 -27.19 -29.05 25.13
C PHE A 10 -25.87 -28.40 24.64
N ILE A 11 -24.72 -29.05 24.90
CA ILE A 11 -23.40 -28.57 24.44
C ILE A 11 -23.23 -28.80 22.95
N ILE A 12 -23.77 -29.90 22.41
CA ILE A 12 -23.69 -30.22 20.97
C ILE A 12 -24.60 -29.29 20.13
N SER A 13 -25.73 -28.85 20.68
CA SER A 13 -26.64 -27.94 19.96
C SER A 13 -26.15 -26.50 19.87
N ILE A 14 -25.30 -26.05 20.81
CA ILE A 14 -24.71 -24.69 20.78
C ILE A 14 -23.60 -24.58 19.76
N SER A 15 -22.89 -25.66 19.45
CA SER A 15 -21.82 -25.65 18.44
C SER A 15 -22.32 -25.58 16.99
N LEU A 16 -23.62 -25.81 16.77
CA LEU A 16 -24.25 -25.71 15.45
C LEU A 16 -24.83 -24.31 15.16
N LEU A 17 -24.89 -23.43 16.15
CA LEU A 17 -25.46 -22.08 16.03
C LEU A 17 -24.43 -20.98 15.78
N PHE A 18 -23.14 -21.28 15.88
CA PHE A 18 -22.11 -20.35 15.39
C PHE A 18 -21.89 -20.66 13.91
N PRO A 19 -22.34 -19.79 13.00
CA PRO A 19 -21.86 -19.87 11.63
C PRO A 19 -20.34 -19.77 11.73
N LYS A 20 -19.62 -20.80 11.27
CA LYS A 20 -18.22 -20.67 10.95
C LYS A 20 -18.15 -19.42 10.09
N GLU A 21 -17.68 -18.32 10.67
CA GLU A 21 -17.17 -17.20 9.91
C GLU A 21 -16.10 -17.80 9.00
N GLN A 22 -16.56 -18.22 7.85
CA GLN A 22 -15.69 -18.54 6.75
C GLN A 22 -14.89 -17.26 6.58
N LYS A 23 -13.62 -17.32 6.99
CA LYS A 23 -12.58 -16.41 6.55
C LYS A 23 -12.63 -16.42 5.01
N ARG A 24 -13.56 -15.69 4.47
CA ARG A 24 -13.47 -15.14 3.13
C ARG A 24 -12.39 -14.07 3.23
N GLU A 25 -11.16 -14.53 3.40
CA GLU A 25 -10.05 -13.79 2.84
C GLU A 25 -10.40 -13.67 1.37
N ALA A 26 -11.17 -12.63 1.12
CA ALA A 26 -11.40 -12.16 -0.22
C ALA A 26 -10.01 -11.74 -0.70
N ASN A 27 -9.35 -12.66 -1.35
CA ASN A 27 -8.35 -12.39 -2.35
C ASN A 27 -9.10 -11.66 -3.48
N ARG A 28 -9.66 -10.47 -3.15
CA ARG A 28 -10.13 -9.50 -4.12
C ARG A 28 -8.88 -8.99 -4.79
N GLN A 29 -8.44 -9.71 -5.81
CA GLN A 29 -7.54 -9.13 -6.79
C GLN A 29 -8.24 -7.86 -7.26
N ILE A 30 -7.75 -6.73 -6.78
CA ILE A 30 -8.22 -5.42 -7.27
C ILE A 30 -7.83 -5.42 -8.73
N LYS A 31 -8.82 -5.55 -9.59
CA LYS A 31 -8.62 -5.56 -11.03
C LYS A 31 -8.44 -4.10 -11.45
N PHE A 32 -7.20 -3.73 -11.70
CA PHE A 32 -6.88 -2.44 -12.28
C PHE A 32 -7.32 -2.41 -13.76
N ASP A 33 -7.87 -1.28 -14.20
CA ASP A 33 -8.25 -1.11 -15.60
C ASP A 33 -6.98 -0.92 -16.43
N SER A 34 -6.52 -2.01 -17.06
CA SER A 34 -5.28 -2.05 -17.82
C SER A 34 -5.43 -1.53 -19.26
N LYS A 35 -6.63 -1.18 -19.69
CA LYS A 35 -6.92 -0.76 -21.07
C LYS A 35 -7.01 0.76 -21.26
N SER A 36 -6.79 1.55 -20.23
CA SER A 36 -6.90 2.99 -20.36
C SER A 36 -5.54 3.60 -20.74
N ASP A 37 -5.56 4.53 -21.69
CA ASP A 37 -4.43 5.40 -22.03
C ASP A 37 -4.09 6.41 -20.90
N ILE A 38 -4.66 6.24 -19.71
CA ILE A 38 -4.45 7.11 -18.55
C ILE A 38 -3.05 6.87 -18.00
N LYS A 39 -2.28 7.93 -18.01
CA LYS A 39 -0.92 7.91 -17.51
C LYS A 39 -0.88 8.36 -16.05
N LEU A 40 -0.32 7.49 -15.22
CA LEU A 40 0.06 7.79 -13.85
C LEU A 40 1.58 7.82 -13.79
N PHE A 41 2.15 8.95 -13.37
CA PHE A 41 3.59 9.14 -13.31
C PHE A 41 4.04 9.26 -11.87
N HIS A 42 5.06 8.51 -11.54
CA HIS A 42 5.75 8.61 -10.26
C HIS A 42 7.25 8.47 -10.48
N ASN A 43 8.01 9.38 -9.92
CA ASN A 43 9.47 9.29 -9.88
C ASN A 43 9.90 8.97 -8.44
N PRO A 44 10.42 7.74 -8.19
CA PRO A 44 10.86 7.37 -6.85
C PRO A 44 11.98 8.28 -6.35
N PRO A 45 11.88 8.84 -5.14
CA PRO A 45 12.97 9.64 -4.58
C PRO A 45 14.19 8.76 -4.32
N GLU A 46 15.37 9.27 -4.68
CA GLU A 46 16.66 8.63 -4.48
C GLU A 46 17.77 9.65 -4.16
N PRO A 47 18.63 9.35 -3.16
CA PRO A 47 18.55 8.25 -2.21
C PRO A 47 17.54 8.49 -1.08
N LEU A 48 17.00 7.40 -0.49
CA LEU A 48 16.22 7.45 0.75
C LEU A 48 17.17 7.24 1.95
N PHE A 49 17.17 8.17 2.89
CA PHE A 49 18.06 8.11 4.05
C PHE A 49 17.31 7.64 5.31
N ILE A 50 17.99 6.82 6.13
CA ILE A 50 17.52 6.45 7.47
C ILE A 50 17.31 7.73 8.29
N GLY A 51 16.17 7.79 9.02
CA GLY A 51 15.86 8.88 9.94
C GLY A 51 15.51 10.22 9.27
N ARG A 52 15.41 10.28 7.95
CA ARG A 52 15.01 11.49 7.23
C ARG A 52 13.64 11.33 6.60
N PRO A 53 12.74 12.29 6.76
CA PRO A 53 11.47 12.29 6.05
C PRO A 53 11.70 12.49 4.55
N PHE A 54 10.83 11.89 3.74
CA PHE A 54 10.82 12.03 2.29
C PHE A 54 9.39 12.16 1.78
N GLU A 55 9.25 12.64 0.55
CA GLU A 55 7.95 12.83 -0.08
C GLU A 55 7.75 11.86 -1.23
N LEU A 56 6.56 11.27 -1.28
CA LEU A 56 6.09 10.47 -2.40
C LEU A 56 5.02 11.26 -3.14
N SER A 57 5.24 11.47 -4.44
CA SER A 57 4.36 12.26 -5.29
C SER A 57 3.85 11.42 -6.44
N LEU A 58 2.58 11.58 -6.78
CA LEU A 58 1.95 11.01 -7.97
C LEU A 58 1.44 12.12 -8.86
N VAL A 59 1.74 12.04 -10.16
CA VAL A 59 1.16 12.89 -11.18
C VAL A 59 0.16 12.07 -11.99
N THR A 60 -1.03 12.61 -12.22
CA THR A 60 -2.08 11.98 -13.02
C THR A 60 -2.63 12.94 -14.07
N GLU A 61 -2.95 12.41 -15.25
CA GLU A 61 -3.65 13.14 -16.31
C GLU A 61 -5.18 13.18 -16.10
N ILE A 62 -5.70 12.50 -15.06
CA ILE A 62 -7.13 12.51 -14.76
C ILE A 62 -7.50 13.85 -14.14
N SER A 63 -8.52 14.51 -14.69
CA SER A 63 -9.05 15.75 -14.12
C SER A 63 -9.54 15.53 -12.68
N ASP A 64 -9.26 16.50 -11.80
CA ASP A 64 -9.69 16.46 -10.39
C ASP A 64 -11.21 16.26 -10.25
N SER A 65 -12.01 16.79 -11.20
CA SER A 65 -13.46 16.62 -11.22
C SER A 65 -13.92 15.18 -11.47
N LEU A 66 -13.04 14.31 -11.97
CA LEU A 66 -13.32 12.90 -12.22
C LEU A 66 -12.72 12.01 -11.14
N LEU A 67 -11.93 12.55 -10.22
CA LEU A 67 -11.30 11.80 -9.15
C LEU A 67 -12.22 11.67 -7.94
N SER A 68 -12.29 10.45 -7.41
CA SER A 68 -12.91 10.17 -6.11
C SER A 68 -11.87 10.15 -5.00
N SER A 69 -10.72 9.52 -5.25
CA SER A 69 -9.60 9.49 -4.31
C SER A 69 -8.28 9.14 -4.99
N VAL A 70 -7.20 9.67 -4.44
CA VAL A 70 -5.82 9.28 -4.79
C VAL A 70 -5.19 8.72 -3.53
N LEU A 71 -4.73 7.47 -3.60
CA LEU A 71 -4.32 6.68 -2.44
C LEU A 71 -2.87 6.24 -2.60
N LEU A 72 -2.13 6.29 -1.50
CA LEU A 72 -0.83 5.67 -1.34
C LEU A 72 -0.98 4.45 -0.42
N PHE A 73 -0.50 3.32 -0.88
CA PHE A 73 -0.33 2.13 -0.06
C PHE A 73 1.15 1.92 0.20
N PHE A 74 1.54 1.83 1.45
CA PHE A 74 2.93 1.56 1.80
C PHE A 74 3.05 0.65 3.02
N LYS A 75 4.18 -0.04 3.11
CA LYS A 75 4.62 -0.74 4.31
C LYS A 75 6.14 -0.73 4.40
N THR A 76 6.66 -0.76 5.61
CA THR A 76 8.06 -1.05 5.86
C THR A 76 8.25 -2.57 6.06
N ASN A 77 9.50 -3.04 6.06
CA ASN A 77 9.80 -4.45 6.35
C ASN A 77 9.46 -4.87 7.81
N LYS A 78 9.07 -3.94 8.66
CA LYS A 78 8.59 -4.20 10.04
C LYS A 78 7.05 -4.24 10.15
N MET A 79 6.33 -3.97 9.05
CA MET A 79 4.87 -3.97 9.01
C MET A 79 4.38 -5.19 8.25
N GLU A 80 3.36 -5.86 8.78
CA GLU A 80 2.75 -7.04 8.13
C GLU A 80 1.87 -6.65 6.95
N THR A 81 1.13 -5.55 7.07
CA THR A 81 0.14 -5.10 6.09
C THR A 81 0.46 -3.72 5.55
N TYR A 82 -0.05 -3.44 4.34
CA TYR A 82 0.01 -2.09 3.77
C TYR A 82 -0.87 -1.13 4.55
N ARG A 83 -0.34 0.07 4.76
CA ARG A 83 -1.10 1.21 5.26
C ARG A 83 -1.64 2.00 4.08
N GLU A 84 -2.92 2.33 4.16
CA GLU A 84 -3.59 3.18 3.18
C GLU A 84 -3.58 4.63 3.65
N ILE A 85 -3.18 5.55 2.79
CA ILE A 85 -3.17 6.99 3.03
C ILE A 85 -3.81 7.69 1.83
N MET A 86 -4.75 8.58 2.11
CA MET A 86 -5.28 9.50 1.09
C MET A 86 -4.26 10.62 0.86
N LEU A 87 -3.85 10.80 -0.39
CA LEU A 87 -2.94 11.86 -0.79
C LEU A 87 -3.67 13.19 -0.86
N SER A 88 -2.98 14.26 -0.46
CA SER A 88 -3.44 15.64 -0.65
C SER A 88 -2.83 16.20 -1.92
N GLY A 89 -3.60 17.00 -2.66
CA GLY A 89 -3.13 17.61 -3.89
C GLY A 89 -4.27 18.14 -4.75
N ASN A 90 -3.91 18.74 -5.88
CA ASN A 90 -4.82 19.22 -6.90
C ASN A 90 -4.08 19.33 -8.24
N GLN A 91 -4.83 19.68 -9.30
CA GLN A 91 -4.28 19.89 -10.65
C GLN A 91 -3.39 18.74 -11.14
N GLY A 92 -3.78 17.52 -10.78
CA GLY A 92 -3.07 16.31 -11.19
C GLY A 92 -1.82 15.99 -10.39
N LEU A 93 -1.40 16.80 -9.40
CA LEU A 93 -0.25 16.52 -8.52
C LEU A 93 -0.73 16.23 -7.10
N TYR A 94 -0.40 15.05 -6.61
CA TYR A 94 -0.77 14.56 -5.28
C TYR A 94 0.48 14.08 -4.55
N ASN A 95 0.60 14.42 -3.27
CA ASN A 95 1.78 14.07 -2.50
C ASN A 95 1.46 13.66 -1.05
N TYR A 96 2.41 12.98 -0.44
CA TYR A 96 2.43 12.65 0.97
C TYR A 96 3.86 12.58 1.50
N LYS A 97 4.09 13.29 2.60
CA LYS A 97 5.37 13.25 3.30
C LYS A 97 5.39 12.13 4.32
N ILE A 98 6.27 11.16 4.11
CA ILE A 98 6.50 10.05 5.05
C ILE A 98 7.60 10.46 6.03
N ASP A 99 7.29 10.39 7.32
CA ASP A 99 8.29 10.47 8.39
C ASP A 99 8.60 9.04 8.87
N ILE A 100 9.80 8.57 8.55
CA ILE A 100 10.24 7.21 8.87
C ILE A 100 10.38 6.97 10.37
N ASN A 101 10.47 8.01 11.19
CA ASN A 101 10.48 7.87 12.64
C ASN A 101 9.14 7.33 13.16
N ASN A 102 8.05 7.62 12.45
CA ASN A 102 6.72 7.09 12.77
C ASN A 102 6.48 5.68 12.18
N PHE A 103 7.31 5.26 11.23
CA PHE A 103 7.19 3.99 10.52
C PHE A 103 8.56 3.31 10.42
N PRO A 104 9.06 2.74 11.54
CA PRO A 104 10.41 2.19 11.58
C PRO A 104 10.58 1.03 10.59
N GLY A 105 11.78 0.94 10.00
CA GLY A 105 12.13 -0.08 9.04
C GLY A 105 13.44 0.22 8.32
N GLU A 106 13.91 -0.74 7.56
CA GLU A 106 15.13 -0.65 6.74
C GLU A 106 14.81 -0.50 5.25
N SER A 107 13.55 -0.78 4.90
CA SER A 107 13.04 -0.65 3.53
C SER A 107 11.56 -0.30 3.54
N ILE A 108 11.09 0.25 2.43
CA ILE A 108 9.70 0.55 2.16
C ILE A 108 9.27 -0.11 0.86
N ASP A 109 8.09 -0.72 0.87
CA ASP A 109 7.36 -1.17 -0.31
C ASP A 109 6.13 -0.29 -0.47
N TYR A 110 5.87 0.25 -1.66
CA TYR A 110 4.72 1.12 -1.86
C TYR A 110 4.19 1.10 -3.30
N PHE A 111 2.94 1.51 -3.44
CA PHE A 111 2.27 1.73 -4.71
C PHE A 111 1.14 2.74 -4.55
N PHE A 112 0.63 3.23 -5.67
CA PHE A 112 -0.48 4.17 -5.70
C PHE A 112 -1.72 3.51 -6.31
N ALA A 113 -2.89 3.99 -5.89
CA ALA A 113 -4.16 3.68 -6.52
C ALA A 113 -4.98 4.97 -6.69
N VAL A 114 -5.53 5.16 -7.87
CA VAL A 114 -6.41 6.28 -8.21
C VAL A 114 -7.80 5.73 -8.47
N ARG A 115 -8.78 6.25 -7.75
CA ARG A 115 -10.19 5.89 -7.93
C ARG A 115 -10.94 7.06 -8.55
N THR A 116 -11.70 6.76 -9.59
CA THR A 116 -12.57 7.75 -10.25
C THR A 116 -14.00 7.68 -9.72
N ILE A 117 -14.79 8.72 -9.99
CA ILE A 117 -16.20 8.82 -9.56
C ILE A 117 -17.09 7.76 -10.20
N ASP A 118 -16.74 7.25 -11.39
CA ASP A 118 -17.42 6.15 -12.07
C ASP A 118 -16.99 4.76 -11.57
N GLY A 119 -16.16 4.71 -10.52
CA GLY A 119 -15.75 3.47 -9.83
C GLY A 119 -14.59 2.73 -10.47
N ARG A 120 -13.95 3.25 -11.51
CA ARG A 120 -12.71 2.66 -12.07
C ARG A 120 -11.54 2.86 -11.12
N ILE A 121 -10.61 1.91 -11.12
CA ILE A 121 -9.40 1.95 -10.29
C ILE A 121 -8.18 1.75 -11.17
N TYR A 122 -7.22 2.67 -11.06
CA TYR A 122 -5.94 2.64 -11.74
C TYR A 122 -4.83 2.49 -10.72
N GLY A 123 -3.85 1.64 -10.99
CA GLY A 123 -2.69 1.42 -10.11
C GLY A 123 -1.40 1.88 -10.75
N ALA A 124 -0.45 2.29 -9.93
CA ALA A 124 0.90 2.65 -10.36
C ALA A 124 1.94 2.29 -9.28
N PRO A 125 3.13 1.81 -9.68
CA PRO A 125 3.51 1.44 -11.03
C PRO A 125 2.92 0.10 -11.46
N VAL A 126 2.88 -0.12 -12.76
CA VAL A 126 2.52 -1.40 -13.35
C VAL A 126 3.71 -1.99 -14.11
N ASP A 127 3.75 -3.32 -14.21
CA ASP A 127 4.75 -4.04 -14.98
C ASP A 127 4.39 -4.10 -16.49
N LYS A 128 5.20 -4.82 -17.27
CA LYS A 128 4.98 -5.01 -18.71
C LYS A 128 3.67 -5.72 -19.06
N ASN A 129 3.08 -6.42 -18.11
CA ASN A 129 1.82 -7.15 -18.27
C ASN A 129 0.62 -6.35 -17.72
N ASN A 130 0.82 -5.07 -17.39
CA ASN A 130 -0.14 -4.19 -16.71
C ASN A 130 -0.59 -4.72 -15.34
N LEU A 131 0.25 -5.48 -14.66
CA LEU A 131 0.02 -5.89 -13.29
C LEU A 131 0.68 -4.90 -12.33
N LEU A 132 0.01 -4.63 -11.22
CA LEU A 132 0.55 -3.78 -10.17
C LEU A 132 1.89 -4.34 -9.67
N SER A 133 2.92 -3.49 -9.69
CA SER A 133 4.28 -3.84 -9.31
C SER A 133 4.79 -2.86 -8.24
N PRO A 134 4.60 -3.16 -6.94
CA PRO A 134 5.03 -2.27 -5.87
C PRO A 134 6.52 -1.94 -5.97
N ILE A 135 6.85 -0.68 -5.72
CA ILE A 135 8.23 -0.21 -5.67
C ILE A 135 8.80 -0.57 -4.31
N LYS A 136 9.98 -1.21 -4.32
CA LYS A 136 10.75 -1.49 -3.12
C LYS A 136 12.01 -0.62 -3.08
N LYS A 137 12.22 0.09 -1.97
CA LYS A 137 13.39 0.93 -1.73
C LYS A 137 13.98 0.62 -0.36
N THR A 138 15.32 0.55 -0.31
CA THR A 138 16.07 0.38 0.94
C THR A 138 16.54 1.75 1.44
N PHE A 139 16.48 1.96 2.74
CA PHE A 139 17.02 3.17 3.36
C PHE A 139 18.54 3.04 3.52
N ILE A 140 19.25 4.12 3.24
CA ILE A 140 20.71 4.20 3.22
C ILE A 140 21.18 5.03 4.41
N ASP A 141 22.26 4.60 5.07
CA ASP A 141 22.95 5.41 6.06
C ASP A 141 23.60 6.62 5.37
N PRO A 142 23.22 7.85 5.72
CA PRO A 142 23.75 9.05 5.08
C PRO A 142 25.27 9.17 5.24
N VAL A 143 25.84 8.75 6.36
CA VAL A 143 27.30 8.83 6.61
C VAL A 143 28.04 7.93 5.62
N GLN A 144 27.65 6.67 5.53
CA GLN A 144 28.26 5.71 4.60
C GLN A 144 28.12 6.17 3.14
N TYR A 145 26.95 6.69 2.77
CA TYR A 145 26.70 7.17 1.42
C TYR A 145 27.64 8.31 1.02
N PHE A 146 27.80 9.33 1.87
CA PHE A 146 28.66 10.47 1.57
C PHE A 146 30.16 10.13 1.64
N GLU A 147 30.57 9.21 2.51
CA GLU A 147 31.95 8.72 2.54
C GLU A 147 32.30 7.96 1.25
N GLN A 148 31.43 7.08 0.78
CA GLN A 148 31.63 6.38 -0.48
C GLN A 148 31.70 7.34 -1.67
N LYS A 149 30.80 8.33 -1.72
CA LYS A 149 30.78 9.34 -2.77
C LYS A 149 32.07 10.18 -2.78
N LYS A 150 32.61 10.51 -1.61
CA LYS A 150 33.88 11.25 -1.49
C LYS A 150 35.06 10.44 -2.04
N ARG A 151 35.09 9.11 -1.81
CA ARG A 151 36.15 8.24 -2.34
C ARG A 151 36.11 8.08 -3.87
N LEU A 152 34.92 8.11 -4.46
CA LEU A 152 34.74 7.97 -5.91
C LEU A 152 35.09 9.26 -6.70
N ASN A 153 35.14 10.40 -6.01
CA ASN A 153 35.44 11.71 -6.63
C ASN A 153 36.92 12.15 -6.39
N GLN A 154 37.74 11.30 -5.81
CA GLN A 154 39.19 11.45 -5.67
C GLN A 154 39.93 10.62 -6.73
#